data_3cfaa6bc2433e4971026a5af5fbc7304
#
_entry.id   3cfaa6bc2433e4971026a5af5fbc7304
#
_cell.length_a   1.000
_cell.length_b   1.000
_cell.length_c   1.000
_cell.angle_alpha   90.00
_cell.angle_beta   90.00
_cell.angle_gamma   90.00
#
_symmetry.space_group_name_H-M   'P 1'
#
loop_
_entity.id
_entity.type
_entity.pdbx_description
1 polymer ?
#
loop_
_entity_poly.entity_id
_entity_poly.type
_entity_poly.pdbx_seq_one_letter_code
_entity_poly.pdbx_strand_id
1 'polypeptide(L)'
;MAGSKNLAEDPYERLANAIVLQAVSDYRVALKKLKAHPKNREAISEALEIEKFFRSGWYSILTDVDGEYLIRRLQDEIRQSESIRGKKNKSDRR
;
A
#
# COMPACT_ATOMS: atom_id res chain seq x y z
N MET A 1 10.84 7.92 -32.31
CA MET A 1 9.72 7.94 -32.48
C MET A 1 8.80 7.56 -31.40
N ALA A 2 7.68 7.90 -31.60
CA ALA A 2 6.76 7.69 -30.56
C ALA A 2 6.68 6.26 -30.17
N GLY A 3 7.14 5.42 -30.99
CA GLY A 3 7.08 4.02 -30.68
C GLY A 3 7.72 3.63 -29.41
N SER A 4 8.75 4.30 -29.03
CA SER A 4 9.41 3.95 -27.83
C SER A 4 8.54 4.19 -26.66
N LYS A 5 7.76 5.21 -26.70
CA LYS A 5 6.88 5.48 -25.67
C LYS A 5 5.86 4.42 -25.54
N ASN A 6 5.43 3.88 -26.61
CA ASN A 6 4.46 2.84 -26.58
C ASN A 6 4.94 1.62 -25.88
N LEU A 7 6.20 1.37 -25.98
CA LEU A 7 6.75 0.24 -25.29
C LEU A 7 6.66 0.44 -23.80
N ALA A 8 6.95 1.64 -23.37
CA ALA A 8 6.90 1.94 -21.99
C ALA A 8 5.48 1.87 -21.49
N GLU A 9 4.57 2.06 -22.40
CA GLU A 9 3.19 2.04 -22.05
C GLU A 9 2.51 0.76 -22.39
N ASP A 10 3.23 -0.31 -22.41
CA ASP A 10 2.69 -1.62 -22.66
C ASP A 10 1.41 -1.82 -21.85
N PRO A 11 0.30 -2.16 -22.51
CA PRO A 11 -0.97 -2.32 -21.79
C PRO A 11 -0.91 -3.35 -20.69
N TYR A 12 -0.12 -4.37 -20.89
CA TYR A 12 0.02 -5.41 -19.89
C TYR A 12 0.70 -4.86 -18.64
N GLU A 13 1.76 -4.12 -18.83
CA GLU A 13 2.46 -3.50 -17.73
C GLU A 13 1.60 -2.51 -17.00
N ARG A 14 0.84 -1.76 -17.75
CA ARG A 14 -0.04 -0.80 -17.19
C ARG A 14 -1.07 -1.45 -16.32
N LEU A 15 -1.62 -2.57 -16.79
CA LEU A 15 -2.61 -3.29 -16.04
C LEU A 15 -2.00 -3.88 -14.78
N ALA A 16 -0.79 -4.42 -14.89
CA ALA A 16 -0.12 -5.01 -13.75
C ALA A 16 0.11 -3.95 -12.68
N ASN A 17 0.57 -2.77 -13.08
CA ASN A 17 0.79 -1.68 -12.16
C ASN A 17 -0.50 -1.23 -11.51
N ALA A 18 -1.57 -1.18 -12.28
CA ALA A 18 -2.85 -0.76 -11.74
C ALA A 18 -3.34 -1.72 -10.66
N ILE A 19 -3.14 -3.00 -10.85
CA ILE A 19 -3.54 -4.01 -9.88
C ILE A 19 -2.76 -3.82 -8.58
N VAL A 20 -1.45 -3.63 -8.70
CA VAL A 20 -0.61 -3.44 -7.52
C VAL A 20 -0.97 -2.14 -6.80
N LEU A 21 -1.16 -1.07 -7.56
CA LEU A 21 -1.49 0.21 -6.95
C LEU A 21 -2.86 0.18 -6.26
N GLN A 22 -3.78 -0.58 -6.81
CA GLN A 22 -5.08 -0.71 -6.17
C GLN A 22 -4.93 -1.43 -4.83
N ALA A 23 -4.11 -2.47 -4.80
CA ALA A 23 -3.88 -3.19 -3.56
C ALA A 23 -3.19 -2.31 -2.53
N VAL A 24 -2.26 -1.48 -2.97
CA VAL A 24 -1.56 -0.55 -2.09
C VAL A 24 -2.57 0.42 -1.46
N SER A 25 -3.43 0.96 -2.30
CA SER A 25 -4.44 1.89 -1.84
C SER A 25 -5.38 1.24 -0.84
N ASP A 26 -5.83 0.03 -1.15
CA ASP A 26 -6.73 -0.71 -0.26
C ASP A 26 -6.06 -1.03 1.06
N TYR A 27 -4.79 -1.37 1.01
CA TYR A 27 -4.06 -1.70 2.22
C TYR A 27 -3.92 -0.46 3.11
N ARG A 28 -3.64 0.69 2.52
CA ARG A 28 -3.55 1.92 3.29
C ARG A 28 -4.87 2.22 4.00
N VAL A 29 -5.97 2.01 3.31
CA VAL A 29 -7.27 2.24 3.91
C VAL A 29 -7.49 1.30 5.08
N ALA A 30 -7.16 0.02 4.90
CA ALA A 30 -7.33 -0.97 5.97
C ALA A 30 -6.45 -0.62 7.17
N LEU A 31 -5.22 -0.22 6.91
CA LEU A 31 -4.30 0.13 7.99
C LEU A 31 -4.79 1.35 8.76
N LYS A 32 -5.33 2.32 8.07
CA LYS A 32 -5.85 3.51 8.73
C LYS A 32 -7.04 3.15 9.61
N LYS A 33 -7.89 2.27 9.13
CA LYS A 33 -9.02 1.83 9.92
C LYS A 33 -8.55 1.12 11.18
N LEU A 34 -7.51 0.31 11.04
CA LEU A 34 -6.98 -0.42 12.19
C LEU A 34 -6.32 0.50 13.18
N LYS A 35 -5.72 1.58 12.69
CA LYS A 35 -5.11 2.54 13.56
C LYS A 35 -6.17 3.19 14.44
N ALA A 36 -7.29 3.53 13.84
CA ALA A 36 -8.40 4.16 14.56
C ALA A 36 -9.16 3.16 15.42
N HIS A 37 -9.32 1.94 14.89
CA HIS A 37 -10.09 0.90 15.60
C HIS A 37 -9.38 -0.44 15.47
N PRO A 38 -8.44 -0.71 16.37
CA PRO A 38 -7.63 -1.93 16.28
C PRO A 38 -8.40 -3.23 16.32
N LYS A 39 -9.62 -3.19 16.81
CA LYS A 39 -10.43 -4.41 16.88
C LYS A 39 -11.43 -4.56 15.75
N ASN A 40 -11.35 -3.68 14.77
CA ASN A 40 -12.24 -3.74 13.63
C ASN A 40 -11.96 -5.00 12.82
N ARG A 41 -12.83 -5.99 12.94
CA ARG A 41 -12.63 -7.28 12.31
C ARG A 41 -12.60 -7.24 10.81
N GLU A 42 -13.42 -6.41 10.24
CA GLU A 42 -13.44 -6.25 8.80
C GLU A 42 -12.11 -5.74 8.29
N ALA A 43 -11.57 -4.75 8.96
CA ALA A 43 -10.31 -4.17 8.55
C ALA A 43 -9.17 -5.16 8.74
N ILE A 44 -9.21 -5.95 9.80
CA ILE A 44 -8.21 -6.98 10.03
C ILE A 44 -8.24 -7.99 8.89
N SER A 45 -9.44 -8.41 8.54
CA SER A 45 -9.61 -9.38 7.49
C SER A 45 -9.11 -8.83 6.15
N GLU A 46 -9.44 -7.61 5.85
CA GLU A 46 -9.01 -6.96 4.63
C GLU A 46 -7.49 -6.85 4.56
N ALA A 47 -6.90 -6.42 5.66
CA ALA A 47 -5.46 -6.27 5.70
C ALA A 47 -4.77 -7.61 5.47
N LEU A 48 -5.27 -8.66 6.10
CA LEU A 48 -4.68 -9.97 5.93
C LEU A 48 -4.81 -10.50 4.52
N GLU A 49 -5.95 -10.25 3.90
CA GLU A 49 -6.15 -10.69 2.52
C GLU A 49 -5.20 -9.98 1.58
N ILE A 50 -5.00 -8.70 1.80
CA ILE A 50 -4.12 -7.94 0.94
C ILE A 50 -2.67 -8.36 1.17
N GLU A 51 -2.30 -8.65 2.42
CA GLU A 51 -0.96 -9.14 2.69
C GLU A 51 -0.71 -10.48 2.00
N LYS A 52 -1.72 -11.32 1.95
CA LYS A 52 -1.60 -12.58 1.24
C LYS A 52 -1.32 -12.32 -0.23
N PHE A 53 -1.98 -11.34 -0.79
CA PHE A 53 -1.75 -10.98 -2.18
C PHE A 53 -0.31 -10.54 -2.38
N PHE A 54 0.19 -9.66 -1.52
CA PHE A 54 1.56 -9.17 -1.64
C PHE A 54 2.60 -10.29 -1.49
N ARG A 55 2.25 -11.35 -0.81
CA ARG A 55 3.16 -12.47 -0.61
C ARG A 55 2.99 -13.58 -1.62
N SER A 56 2.03 -13.43 -2.52
CA SER A 56 1.71 -14.51 -3.44
C SER A 56 2.63 -14.54 -4.66
N GLY A 57 2.63 -15.70 -5.32
CA GLY A 57 3.37 -15.80 -6.57
C GLY A 57 2.76 -14.92 -7.64
N TRP A 58 1.45 -14.70 -7.54
CA TRP A 58 0.74 -13.84 -8.47
C TRP A 58 1.32 -12.43 -8.42
N TYR A 59 1.53 -11.92 -7.21
CA TYR A 59 2.11 -10.59 -7.05
C TYR A 59 3.50 -10.51 -7.67
N SER A 60 4.30 -11.56 -7.48
CA SER A 60 5.65 -11.54 -7.99
C SER A 60 5.71 -11.53 -9.52
N ILE A 61 4.64 -11.96 -10.17
CA ILE A 61 4.56 -11.88 -11.60
C ILE A 61 4.26 -10.44 -12.05
N LEU A 62 3.52 -9.73 -11.23
CA LEU A 62 3.09 -8.38 -11.58
C LEU A 62 4.16 -7.31 -11.40
N THR A 63 5.07 -7.52 -10.48
CA THR A 63 6.08 -6.52 -10.19
C THR A 63 7.31 -7.14 -9.55
N ASP A 64 8.42 -6.45 -9.66
CA ASP A 64 9.67 -6.88 -9.04
C ASP A 64 9.84 -6.35 -7.64
N VAL A 65 8.94 -5.51 -7.19
CA VAL A 65 9.04 -4.94 -5.85
C VAL A 65 8.74 -6.02 -4.83
N ASP A 66 9.64 -6.20 -3.86
CA ASP A 66 9.48 -7.21 -2.84
C ASP A 66 8.23 -6.96 -2.00
N GLY A 67 7.36 -7.96 -1.90
CA GLY A 67 6.10 -7.82 -1.18
C GLY A 67 6.28 -7.53 0.30
N GLU A 68 7.23 -8.20 0.95
CA GLU A 68 7.47 -7.97 2.37
C GLU A 68 7.95 -6.54 2.61
N TYR A 69 8.81 -6.07 1.74
CA TYR A 69 9.32 -4.72 1.84
C TYR A 69 8.14 -3.73 1.73
N LEU A 70 7.27 -3.98 0.77
CA LEU A 70 6.14 -3.10 0.55
C LEU A 70 5.19 -3.08 1.75
N ILE A 71 4.92 -4.25 2.31
CA ILE A 71 4.07 -4.34 3.48
C ILE A 71 4.64 -3.51 4.63
N ARG A 72 5.91 -3.68 4.91
CA ARG A 72 6.54 -2.96 6.00
C ARG A 72 6.57 -1.48 5.74
N ARG A 73 6.85 -1.11 4.53
CA ARG A 73 6.91 0.28 4.16
C ARG A 73 5.56 0.97 4.37
N LEU A 74 4.49 0.29 3.97
CA LEU A 74 3.16 0.87 4.13
C LEU A 74 2.76 0.95 5.59
N GLN A 75 3.12 -0.05 6.37
CA GLN A 75 2.83 -0.03 7.79
C GLN A 75 3.57 1.12 8.47
N ASP A 76 4.82 1.34 8.10
CA ASP A 76 5.61 2.42 8.66
C ASP A 76 5.05 3.77 8.26
N GLU A 77 4.63 3.87 7.03
CA GLU A 77 4.07 5.10 6.51
C GLU A 77 2.85 5.54 7.35
N ILE A 78 1.96 4.62 7.63
CA ILE A 78 0.76 4.92 8.39
C ILE A 78 1.12 5.27 9.83
N ARG A 79 2.05 4.56 10.41
CA ARG A 79 2.49 4.79 11.77
C ARG A 79 3.14 6.15 11.91
N GLN A 80 4.03 6.49 11.00
CA GLN A 80 4.74 7.74 11.04
C GLN A 80 3.85 8.93 10.82
N SER A 81 2.91 8.77 9.93
CA SER A 81 1.98 9.83 9.64
C SER A 81 1.24 10.25 10.89
N GLU A 82 0.81 9.27 11.65
CA GLU A 82 0.11 9.51 12.89
C GLU A 82 1.01 10.18 13.90
N SER A 83 2.22 9.71 14.01
CA SER A 83 3.20 10.26 14.91
C SER A 83 3.49 11.71 14.62
N ILE A 84 3.72 12.00 13.38
CA ILE A 84 4.01 13.36 12.95
C ILE A 84 2.87 14.29 13.26
N ARG A 85 1.67 13.83 13.03
CA ARG A 85 0.51 14.61 13.32
C ARG A 85 0.41 14.93 14.80
N GLY A 86 0.68 13.95 15.62
CA GLY A 86 0.65 14.14 17.04
C GLY A 86 1.65 15.16 17.49
N LYS A 87 2.84 15.09 16.96
CA LYS A 87 3.88 16.01 17.29
C LYS A 87 3.54 17.42 16.91
N LYS A 88 3.01 17.57 15.73
CA LYS A 88 2.62 18.85 15.24
C LYS A 88 1.61 19.50 16.17
N ASN A 89 0.65 18.74 16.59
CA ASN A 89 -0.37 19.27 17.47
C ASN A 89 0.22 19.73 18.76
N LYS A 90 1.16 19.03 19.27
CA LYS A 90 1.79 19.44 20.49
C LYS A 90 2.54 20.72 20.31
N SER A 91 3.25 20.83 19.22
CA SER A 91 3.97 22.04 18.92
C SER A 91 3.07 23.21 18.86
N ASP A 92 1.95 23.04 18.24
CA ASP A 92 1.03 24.13 18.06
C ASP A 92 0.54 24.67 19.37
N ARG A 93 0.49 23.86 20.33
CA ARG A 93 0.02 24.31 21.61
C ARG A 93 0.98 25.16 22.34
N ARG A 94 2.18 25.19 21.92
CA ARG A 94 3.14 26.04 22.52
C ARG A 94 3.08 27.38 21.91
#